data_88d56ec19ff86732971706c52bbbdd00
#
_entry.id   88d56ec19ff86732971706c52bbbdd00
#
_cell.length_a   1.000
_cell.length_b   1.000
_cell.length_c   1.000
_cell.angle_alpha   90.00
_cell.angle_beta   90.00
_cell.angle_gamma   90.00
#
_symmetry.space_group_name_H-M   'P 1'
#
loop_
_entity.id
_entity.type
_entity.pdbx_description
1 polymer ?
#
loop_
_entity_poly.entity_id
_entity_poly.type
_entity_poly.pdbx_seq_one_letter_code
_entity_poly.pdbx_strand_id
1 'polypeptide(L)'
;MWGRLVRALRPLSCSSRLCRPKRGLNSLSQSPPAAALVYADEFAAGYLTTLGKFAVRQRLPMASNVALLTWEGGLMSYSRSPREEWERTAEYVVRIRNGARPADLPVRRADTFQLFLNRSTAKALGLTIPPSLLQRAD
;
A
#
# COMPACT_ATOMS: atom_id res chain seq x y z
N MET A 1 -14.12 -16.35 -13.29
CA MET A 1 -13.26 -17.02 -12.31
C MET A 1 -12.82 -16.10 -11.16
N TRP A 2 -13.50 -14.98 -10.93
CA TRP A 2 -13.18 -13.95 -9.91
C TRP A 2 -14.05 -14.03 -8.64
N GLY A 3 -15.06 -14.90 -8.64
CA GLY A 3 -16.07 -14.95 -7.57
C GLY A 3 -15.67 -15.62 -6.24
N ARG A 4 -14.50 -16.25 -6.14
CA ARG A 4 -14.06 -16.93 -4.92
C ARG A 4 -13.04 -16.17 -4.07
N LEU A 5 -12.44 -15.09 -4.58
CA LEU A 5 -11.40 -14.33 -3.87
C LEU A 5 -11.94 -13.35 -2.81
N VAL A 6 -13.21 -13.01 -2.86
CA VAL A 6 -13.81 -11.99 -1.98
C VAL A 6 -14.22 -12.52 -0.59
N ARG A 7 -14.20 -13.83 -0.36
CA ARG A 7 -14.71 -14.43 0.90
C ARG A 7 -13.76 -14.44 2.10
N ALA A 8 -12.55 -13.92 1.99
CA ALA A 8 -11.56 -14.02 3.07
C ALA A 8 -10.96 -12.68 3.53
N LEU A 9 -11.60 -11.56 3.28
CA LEU A 9 -11.21 -10.29 3.90
C LEU A 9 -11.72 -10.30 5.35
N ARG A 10 -10.96 -10.88 6.25
CA ARG A 10 -11.13 -10.61 7.69
C ARG A 10 -10.43 -9.28 7.95
N PRO A 11 -11.15 -8.21 8.33
CA PRO A 11 -10.51 -6.98 8.72
C PRO A 11 -9.72 -7.22 10.01
N LEU A 12 -8.40 -7.24 9.92
CA LEU A 12 -7.54 -7.10 11.09
C LEU A 12 -7.45 -5.60 11.37
N SER A 13 -8.51 -5.03 11.95
CA SER A 13 -8.48 -3.63 12.35
C SER A 13 -7.60 -3.48 13.59
N CYS A 14 -6.51 -2.75 13.42
CA CYS A 14 -5.67 -2.32 14.51
C CYS A 14 -5.88 -0.82 14.74
N SER A 15 -6.90 -0.48 15.51
CA SER A 15 -7.29 0.91 15.77
C SER A 15 -6.74 1.51 17.05
N SER A 16 -5.81 0.85 17.74
CA SER A 16 -5.27 1.36 18.99
C SER A 16 -3.74 1.39 19.03
N ARG A 17 -3.19 2.39 19.74
CA ARG A 17 -1.75 2.55 20.02
C ARG A 17 -1.08 1.33 20.69
N LEU A 18 -1.86 0.34 21.09
CA LEU A 18 -1.43 -0.92 21.73
C LEU A 18 -1.34 -2.10 20.77
N CYS A 19 -1.67 -1.91 19.50
CA CYS A 19 -1.61 -2.99 18.53
C CYS A 19 -0.15 -3.29 18.16
N ARG A 20 0.41 -4.27 18.86
CA ARG A 20 1.73 -4.80 18.50
C ARG A 20 1.59 -5.55 17.18
N PRO A 21 2.27 -5.11 16.10
CA PRO A 21 2.20 -5.77 14.79
C PRO A 21 2.53 -7.26 14.87
N LYS A 22 3.34 -7.67 15.83
CA LYS A 22 3.67 -9.07 16.11
C LYS A 22 2.45 -9.98 16.31
N ARG A 23 1.37 -9.49 16.97
CA ARG A 23 0.16 -10.30 17.17
C ARG A 23 -0.61 -10.53 15.88
N GLY A 24 -0.75 -9.49 15.05
CA GLY A 24 -1.37 -9.59 13.73
C GLY A 24 -0.60 -10.52 12.79
N LEU A 25 0.73 -10.40 12.76
CA LEU A 25 1.60 -11.26 11.96
C LEU A 25 1.54 -12.72 12.42
N ASN A 26 1.50 -12.98 13.73
CA ASN A 26 1.35 -14.34 14.27
C ASN A 26 -0.01 -14.95 13.87
N SER A 27 -1.09 -14.19 13.91
CA SER A 27 -2.39 -14.65 13.45
C SER A 27 -2.41 -15.01 11.97
N LEU A 28 -1.76 -14.19 11.13
CA LEU A 28 -1.59 -14.47 9.70
C LEU A 28 -0.73 -15.72 9.45
N SER A 29 0.26 -15.99 10.32
CA SER A 29 1.09 -17.21 10.21
C SER A 29 0.33 -18.48 10.58
N GLN A 30 -0.56 -18.39 11.58
CA GLN A 30 -1.34 -19.56 12.05
C GLN A 30 -2.48 -19.92 11.11
N SER A 31 -3.08 -18.95 10.44
CA SER A 31 -4.15 -19.15 9.48
C SER A 31 -3.92 -18.23 8.27
N PRO A 32 -3.01 -18.61 7.36
CA PRO A 32 -2.63 -17.77 6.25
C PRO A 32 -3.82 -17.59 5.27
N PRO A 33 -4.20 -16.35 4.95
CA PRO A 33 -5.17 -16.09 3.92
C PRO A 33 -4.55 -16.31 2.53
N ALA A 34 -5.38 -16.44 1.50
CA ALA A 34 -4.89 -16.56 0.11
C ALA A 34 -4.16 -15.27 -0.36
N ALA A 35 -4.53 -14.12 0.16
CA ALA A 35 -3.87 -12.83 -0.07
C ALA A 35 -4.20 -11.85 1.06
N ALA A 36 -3.41 -10.81 1.21
CA ALA A 36 -3.64 -9.75 2.18
C ALA A 36 -3.66 -8.37 1.51
N LEU A 37 -4.60 -7.52 1.93
CA LEU A 37 -4.62 -6.11 1.59
C LEU A 37 -4.22 -5.31 2.83
N VAL A 38 -3.14 -4.58 2.72
CA VAL A 38 -2.62 -3.72 3.78
C VAL A 38 -3.00 -2.28 3.44
N TYR A 39 -3.94 -1.74 4.19
CA TYR A 39 -4.21 -0.31 4.14
C TYR A 39 -3.28 0.37 5.15
N ALA A 40 -2.21 0.96 4.64
CA ALA A 40 -1.22 1.62 5.47
C ALA A 40 -1.68 3.04 5.81
N ASP A 41 -1.80 3.29 7.10
CA ASP A 41 -1.82 4.60 7.72
C ASP A 41 -0.40 4.99 8.20
N GLU A 42 -0.26 6.13 8.83
CA GLU A 42 1.04 6.60 9.35
C GLU A 42 1.67 5.62 10.36
N PHE A 43 0.85 4.90 11.12
CA PHE A 43 1.34 3.86 12.04
C PHE A 43 1.90 2.65 11.28
N ALA A 44 1.22 2.21 10.25
CA ALA A 44 1.65 1.09 9.44
C ALA A 44 2.91 1.42 8.63
N ALA A 45 3.14 2.70 8.30
CA ALA A 45 4.33 3.14 7.56
C ALA A 45 5.64 2.68 8.20
N GLY A 46 5.75 2.73 9.53
CA GLY A 46 6.92 2.25 10.28
C GLY A 46 7.14 0.73 10.23
N TYR A 47 6.16 -0.04 9.76
CA TYR A 47 6.21 -1.51 9.71
C TYR A 47 6.21 -2.10 8.30
N LEU A 48 6.18 -1.28 7.26
CA LEU A 48 6.07 -1.74 5.87
C LEU A 48 7.22 -2.67 5.48
N THR A 49 8.44 -2.38 5.88
CA THR A 49 9.61 -3.25 5.67
C THR A 49 9.41 -4.61 6.36
N THR A 50 8.90 -4.61 7.59
CA THR A 50 8.62 -5.86 8.33
C THR A 50 7.52 -6.66 7.65
N LEU A 51 6.47 -6.00 7.19
CA LEU A 51 5.35 -6.61 6.47
C LEU A 51 5.80 -7.18 5.11
N GLY A 52 6.63 -6.45 4.36
CA GLY A 52 7.18 -6.93 3.09
C GLY A 52 8.03 -8.18 3.26
N LYS A 53 8.97 -8.17 4.22
CA LYS A 53 9.78 -9.35 4.55
C LYS A 53 8.93 -10.53 5.03
N PHE A 54 7.88 -10.27 5.80
CA PHE A 54 6.94 -11.28 6.23
C PHE A 54 6.17 -11.88 5.04
N ALA A 55 5.69 -11.05 4.12
CA ALA A 55 4.99 -11.47 2.91
C ALA A 55 5.83 -12.47 2.10
N VAL A 56 7.10 -12.15 1.86
CA VAL A 56 8.02 -13.02 1.14
C VAL A 56 8.24 -14.35 1.87
N ARG A 57 8.48 -14.30 3.18
CA ARG A 57 8.73 -15.52 3.99
C ARG A 57 7.53 -16.46 4.03
N GLN A 58 6.33 -15.92 4.14
CA GLN A 58 5.08 -16.68 4.22
C GLN A 58 4.49 -17.02 2.85
N ARG A 59 5.15 -16.60 1.76
CA ARG A 59 4.63 -16.70 0.40
C ARG A 59 3.21 -16.13 0.28
N LEU A 60 2.95 -15.02 0.97
CA LEU A 60 1.65 -14.38 1.04
C LEU A 60 1.60 -13.20 0.08
N PRO A 61 0.78 -13.25 -0.98
CA PRO A 61 0.58 -12.09 -1.85
C PRO A 61 0.02 -10.92 -1.05
N MET A 62 0.75 -9.80 -1.01
CA MET A 62 0.30 -8.59 -0.34
C MET A 62 0.15 -7.44 -1.31
N ALA A 63 -0.98 -6.73 -1.22
CA ALA A 63 -1.23 -5.47 -1.90
C ALA A 63 -1.34 -4.32 -0.88
N SER A 64 -1.06 -3.08 -1.31
CA SER A 64 -1.14 -1.90 -0.45
C SER A 64 -1.55 -0.64 -1.20
N ASN A 65 -1.96 0.38 -0.45
CA ASN A 65 -2.11 1.75 -0.92
C ASN A 65 -0.81 2.56 -0.87
N VAL A 66 0.34 1.92 -0.55
CA VAL A 66 1.64 2.58 -0.43
C VAL A 66 2.70 1.81 -1.22
N ALA A 67 3.39 2.49 -2.14
CA ALA A 67 4.41 1.92 -3.02
C ALA A 67 5.55 1.24 -2.25
N LEU A 68 5.94 1.78 -1.09
CA LEU A 68 7.02 1.26 -0.26
C LEU A 68 6.84 -0.23 0.09
N LEU A 69 5.59 -0.69 0.37
CA LEU A 69 5.37 -2.12 0.63
C LEU A 69 5.75 -2.99 -0.57
N THR A 70 5.48 -2.53 -1.79
CA THR A 70 5.84 -3.27 -3.01
C THR A 70 7.35 -3.37 -3.18
N TRP A 71 8.10 -2.32 -2.87
CA TRP A 71 9.57 -2.33 -2.91
C TRP A 71 10.17 -3.23 -1.84
N GLU A 72 9.54 -3.36 -0.69
CA GLU A 72 9.97 -4.20 0.44
C GLU A 72 9.55 -5.67 0.33
N GLY A 73 8.91 -6.07 -0.78
CA GLY A 73 8.54 -7.48 -1.02
C GLY A 73 7.04 -7.73 -1.13
N GLY A 74 6.19 -6.72 -1.03
CA GLY A 74 4.79 -6.84 -1.42
C GLY A 74 4.64 -7.13 -2.91
N LEU A 75 3.49 -7.65 -3.33
CA LEU A 75 3.22 -8.01 -4.71
C LEU A 75 2.88 -6.80 -5.57
N MET A 76 2.02 -5.92 -5.05
CA MET A 76 1.54 -4.76 -5.79
C MET A 76 1.12 -3.63 -4.86
N SER A 77 1.13 -2.42 -5.39
CA SER A 77 0.47 -1.28 -4.76
C SER A 77 -0.25 -0.42 -5.78
N TYR A 78 -1.36 0.16 -5.35
CA TYR A 78 -2.06 1.20 -6.08
C TYR A 78 -2.16 2.40 -5.18
N SER A 79 -1.35 3.42 -5.47
CA SER A 79 -1.14 4.56 -4.59
C SER A 79 -1.23 5.87 -5.37
N ARG A 80 -1.45 6.96 -4.65
CA ARG A 80 -1.27 8.30 -5.21
C ARG A 80 0.19 8.50 -5.61
N SER A 81 0.43 9.34 -6.62
CA SER A 81 1.79 9.72 -7.01
C SER A 81 2.45 10.52 -5.86
N PRO A 82 3.51 10.02 -5.24
CA PRO A 82 4.22 10.75 -4.18
C PRO A 82 4.79 12.07 -4.70
N ARG A 83 5.26 12.08 -5.94
CA ARG A 83 5.82 13.27 -6.57
C ARG A 83 4.77 14.39 -6.66
N GLU A 84 3.58 14.08 -7.17
CA GLU A 84 2.48 15.04 -7.28
C GLU A 84 2.06 15.57 -5.89
N GLU A 85 2.05 14.72 -4.89
CA GLU A 85 1.71 15.11 -3.51
C GLU A 85 2.72 16.11 -2.94
N TRP A 86 4.02 15.90 -3.16
CA TRP A 86 5.07 16.82 -2.72
C TRP A 86 5.05 18.14 -3.51
N GLU A 87 4.87 18.10 -4.82
CA GLU A 87 4.77 19.30 -5.68
C GLU A 87 3.60 20.18 -5.24
N ARG A 88 2.44 19.59 -5.00
CA ARG A 88 1.25 20.33 -4.50
C ARG A 88 1.46 20.91 -3.10
N THR A 89 2.08 20.17 -2.22
CA THR A 89 2.41 20.64 -0.87
C THR A 89 3.34 21.85 -0.94
N ALA A 90 4.38 21.79 -1.76
CA ALA A 90 5.30 22.90 -1.97
C ALA A 90 4.59 24.13 -2.54
N GLU A 91 3.66 23.96 -3.49
CA GLU A 91 2.85 25.05 -4.04
C GLU A 91 2.05 25.75 -2.94
N TYR A 92 1.41 25.00 -2.03
CA TYR A 92 0.67 25.59 -0.92
C TYR A 92 1.57 26.35 0.05
N VAL A 93 2.73 25.79 0.39
CA VAL A 93 3.72 26.47 1.25
C VAL A 93 4.14 27.81 0.64
N VAL A 94 4.44 27.85 -0.66
CA VAL A 94 4.82 29.08 -1.36
C VAL A 94 3.68 30.12 -1.32
N ARG A 95 2.44 29.70 -1.59
CA ARG A 95 1.27 30.61 -1.55
C ARG A 95 1.05 31.20 -0.16
N ILE A 96 1.12 30.37 0.88
CA ILE A 96 0.95 30.83 2.27
C ILE A 96 2.06 31.81 2.65
N ARG A 97 3.32 31.50 2.29
CA ARG A 97 4.45 32.39 2.53
C ARG A 97 4.29 33.73 1.83
N ASN A 98 3.65 33.76 0.67
CA ASN A 98 3.36 34.97 -0.09
C ASN A 98 2.09 35.70 0.37
N GLY A 99 1.50 35.28 1.50
CA GLY A 99 0.39 35.98 2.15
C GLY A 99 -1.00 35.40 1.87
N ALA A 100 -1.13 34.29 1.14
CA ALA A 100 -2.43 33.63 0.99
C ALA A 100 -2.88 33.02 2.32
N ARG A 101 -4.16 33.20 2.65
CA ARG A 101 -4.71 32.58 3.86
C ARG A 101 -5.02 31.10 3.59
N PRO A 102 -4.69 30.17 4.51
CA PRO A 102 -4.97 28.75 4.34
C PRO A 102 -6.45 28.44 4.03
N ALA A 103 -7.37 29.23 4.62
CA ALA A 103 -8.82 29.09 4.42
C ALA A 103 -9.27 29.39 2.97
N ASP A 104 -8.50 30.16 2.22
CA ASP A 104 -8.82 30.57 0.84
C ASP A 104 -8.18 29.61 -0.19
N LEU A 105 -7.39 28.65 0.27
CA LEU A 105 -6.75 27.68 -0.61
C LEU A 105 -7.72 26.54 -0.98
N PRO A 106 -7.81 26.18 -2.29
CA PRO A 106 -8.74 25.14 -2.71
C PRO A 106 -8.29 23.77 -2.21
N VAL A 107 -9.26 22.96 -1.75
CA VAL A 107 -9.01 21.54 -1.48
C VAL A 107 -8.91 20.80 -2.82
N ARG A 108 -7.75 20.25 -3.11
CA ARG A 108 -7.51 19.45 -4.32
C ARG A 108 -7.46 17.97 -3.98
N ARG A 109 -8.12 17.16 -4.79
CA ARG A 109 -7.99 15.70 -4.74
C ARG A 109 -6.75 15.25 -5.49
N ALA A 110 -6.23 14.07 -5.17
CA ALA A 110 -5.22 13.44 -5.98
C ALA A 110 -5.85 12.97 -7.30
N ASP A 111 -5.23 13.31 -8.41
CA ASP A 111 -5.72 12.98 -9.75
C ASP A 111 -4.89 11.86 -10.38
N THR A 112 -3.64 11.71 -9.96
CA THR A 112 -2.70 10.72 -10.49
C THR A 112 -2.49 9.58 -9.51
N PHE A 113 -2.82 8.37 -9.97
CA PHE A 113 -2.57 7.13 -9.25
C PHE A 113 -1.58 6.28 -10.03
N GLN A 114 -0.70 5.61 -9.32
CA GLN A 114 0.34 4.75 -9.87
C GLN A 114 0.14 3.31 -9.42
N LEU A 115 0.31 2.38 -10.36
CA LEU A 115 0.28 0.95 -10.14
C LEU A 115 1.70 0.39 -10.16
N PHE A 116 2.22 0.01 -9.00
CA PHE A 116 3.50 -0.68 -8.90
C PHE A 116 3.31 -2.18 -8.77
N LEU A 117 4.10 -2.94 -9.52
CA LEU A 117 4.09 -4.40 -9.52
C LEU A 117 5.49 -4.93 -9.24
N ASN A 118 5.62 -5.81 -8.25
CA ASN A 118 6.88 -6.47 -7.96
C ASN A 118 6.99 -7.81 -8.71
N ARG A 119 7.69 -7.79 -9.84
CA ARG A 119 7.88 -8.98 -10.70
C ARG A 119 8.70 -10.08 -10.02
N SER A 120 9.67 -9.70 -9.18
CA SER A 120 10.47 -10.67 -8.42
C SER A 120 9.62 -11.38 -7.37
N THR A 121 8.79 -10.66 -6.65
CA THR A 121 7.83 -11.24 -5.71
C THR A 121 6.82 -12.14 -6.43
N ALA A 122 6.26 -11.70 -7.56
CA ALA A 122 5.35 -12.52 -8.35
C ALA A 122 6.01 -13.86 -8.75
N LYS A 123 7.25 -13.82 -9.26
CA LYS A 123 8.02 -15.01 -9.62
C LYS A 123 8.26 -15.92 -8.41
N ALA A 124 8.64 -15.37 -7.26
CA ALA A 124 8.87 -16.13 -6.03
C ALA A 124 7.59 -16.81 -5.51
N LEU A 125 6.44 -16.20 -5.76
CA LEU A 125 5.11 -16.72 -5.41
C LEU A 125 4.56 -17.71 -6.45
N GLY A 126 5.23 -17.89 -7.61
CA GLY A 126 4.70 -18.68 -8.72
C GLY A 126 3.50 -18.05 -9.42
N LEU A 127 3.35 -16.75 -9.31
CA LEU A 127 2.22 -16.01 -9.90
C LEU A 127 2.61 -15.41 -11.26
N THR A 128 1.72 -15.58 -12.23
CA THR A 128 1.83 -14.93 -13.53
C THR A 128 1.05 -13.62 -13.49
N ILE A 129 1.72 -12.50 -13.75
CA ILE A 129 1.07 -11.20 -13.85
C ILE A 129 0.44 -11.08 -15.24
N PRO A 130 -0.88 -10.83 -15.35
CA PRO A 130 -1.53 -10.65 -16.65
C PRO A 130 -0.93 -9.50 -17.45
N PRO A 131 -0.77 -9.66 -18.79
CA PRO A 131 -0.24 -8.60 -19.65
C PRO A 131 -0.98 -7.26 -19.51
N SER A 132 -2.29 -7.30 -19.32
CA SER A 132 -3.12 -6.11 -19.11
C SER A 132 -2.76 -5.31 -17.85
N LEU A 133 -2.28 -5.97 -16.78
CA LEU A 133 -1.78 -5.29 -15.59
C LEU A 133 -0.37 -4.75 -15.82
N LEU A 134 0.48 -5.48 -16.54
CA LEU A 134 1.84 -5.02 -16.88
C LEU A 134 1.82 -3.76 -17.75
N GLN A 135 0.85 -3.65 -18.67
CA GLN A 135 0.69 -2.47 -19.54
C GLN A 135 0.23 -1.22 -18.76
N ARG A 136 -0.37 -1.40 -17.59
CA ARG A 136 -0.87 -0.31 -16.73
C ARG A 136 0.06 0.03 -15.58
N ALA A 137 1.12 -0.75 -15.42
CA ALA A 137 2.09 -0.52 -14.36
C ALA A 137 3.06 0.61 -14.73
N ASP A 138 3.41 1.42 -13.73
CA ASP A 138 4.38 2.49 -13.79
C ASP A 138 5.81 1.99 -13.53
#